data_7f31ee1e1af3fc74a7da65eb838cfc1e
#
_entry.id   7f31ee1e1af3fc74a7da65eb838cfc1e
#
_cell.length_a   1.000
_cell.length_b   1.000
_cell.length_c   1.000
_cell.angle_alpha   90.00
_cell.angle_beta   90.00
_cell.angle_gamma   90.00
#
_symmetry.space_group_name_H-M   'P 1'
#
loop_
_entity.id
_entity.type
_entity.pdbx_description
1 polymer ?
#
loop_
_entity_poly.entity_id
_entity_poly.type
_entity_poly.pdbx_seq_one_letter_code
_entity_poly.pdbx_strand_id
1 'polypeptide(L)'
;MTGVQTCALPIFNAVGRPLFGWLADRLSPRTAAVINLSIILAMSLAMLWAGENTTALYVTAFAGFWLCLGGWLAIAPAATATFFGMAHYSRNYGTVFFAYGLGAILGGIISGHAKDWFGSYTYAFVPTAVLALVGIAIAIVFLDRPGGRQAGR
;
A
#
# COMPACT_ATOMS: atom_id res chain seq x y z
N MET A 1 18.57 -15.68 -8.93
CA MET A 1 17.80 -14.41 -9.05
C MET A 1 18.62 -13.49 -9.93
N THR A 2 18.12 -13.17 -11.08
CA THR A 2 18.85 -12.39 -12.09
C THR A 2 18.81 -10.90 -11.72
N GLY A 3 19.92 -10.17 -11.96
CA GLY A 3 20.05 -8.74 -11.64
C GLY A 3 18.99 -7.82 -12.22
N VAL A 4 18.24 -8.28 -13.24
CA VAL A 4 17.09 -7.58 -13.83
C VAL A 4 15.95 -7.38 -12.81
N GLN A 5 15.68 -8.34 -11.93
CA GLN A 5 14.64 -8.21 -10.90
C GLN A 5 15.02 -7.17 -9.84
N THR A 6 16.30 -7.06 -9.49
CA THR A 6 16.81 -6.12 -8.49
C THR A 6 16.68 -4.67 -8.95
N CYS A 7 16.77 -4.40 -10.27
CA CYS A 7 16.62 -3.06 -10.83
C CYS A 7 15.17 -2.69 -11.18
N ALA A 8 14.35 -3.66 -11.60
CA ALA A 8 12.97 -3.40 -12.02
C ALA A 8 12.06 -2.98 -10.85
N LEU A 9 12.16 -3.63 -9.69
CA LEU A 9 11.30 -3.36 -8.54
C LEU A 9 11.40 -1.92 -8.03
N PRO A 10 12.59 -1.31 -7.82
CA PRO A 10 12.71 0.10 -7.46
C PRO A 10 12.11 1.06 -8.50
N ILE A 11 12.14 0.71 -9.79
CA ILE A 11 11.52 1.51 -10.84
C ILE A 11 10.01 1.57 -10.65
N PHE A 12 9.35 0.43 -10.37
CA PHE A 12 7.91 0.42 -10.07
C PHE A 12 7.56 1.25 -8.84
N ASN A 13 8.38 1.22 -7.79
CA ASN A 13 8.22 2.09 -6.63
C ASN A 13 8.35 3.57 -7.02
N ALA A 14 9.35 3.92 -7.82
CA ALA A 14 9.55 5.30 -8.28
C ALA A 14 8.37 5.79 -9.14
N VAL A 15 7.84 4.96 -10.04
CA VAL A 15 6.68 5.27 -10.89
C VAL A 15 5.40 5.36 -10.06
N GLY A 16 5.26 4.54 -9.03
CA GLY A 16 4.09 4.57 -8.13
C GLY A 16 3.87 5.92 -7.47
N ARG A 17 4.94 6.63 -7.10
CA ARG A 17 4.84 7.95 -6.44
C ARG A 17 4.14 9.01 -7.30
N PRO A 18 4.60 9.36 -8.50
CA PRO A 18 3.92 10.34 -9.34
C PRO A 18 2.54 9.87 -9.78
N LEU A 19 2.36 8.57 -10.06
CA LEU A 19 1.08 8.02 -10.48
C LEU A 19 0.00 8.21 -9.41
N PHE A 20 0.25 7.76 -8.20
CA PHE A 20 -0.70 7.87 -7.10
C PHE A 20 -0.78 9.28 -6.49
N GLY A 21 0.29 10.08 -6.60
CA GLY A 21 0.25 11.50 -6.27
C GLY A 21 -0.73 12.23 -7.19
N TRP A 22 -0.58 12.07 -8.50
CA TRP A 22 -1.51 12.62 -9.49
C TRP A 22 -2.95 12.13 -9.27
N LEU A 23 -3.13 10.84 -8.94
CA LEU A 23 -4.45 10.26 -8.68
C LEU A 23 -5.10 10.86 -7.42
N ALA A 24 -4.32 11.07 -6.37
CA ALA A 24 -4.78 11.70 -5.13
C ALA A 24 -5.19 13.17 -5.35
N ASP A 25 -4.45 13.90 -6.19
CA ASP A 25 -4.74 15.30 -6.52
C ASP A 25 -5.98 15.43 -7.41
N ARG A 26 -6.15 14.52 -8.37
CA ARG A 26 -7.26 14.57 -9.34
C ARG A 26 -8.57 14.03 -8.79
N LEU A 27 -8.55 12.96 -8.06
CA LEU A 27 -9.75 12.28 -7.57
C LEU A 27 -10.00 12.61 -6.09
N SER A 28 -9.21 12.06 -5.23
CA SER A 28 -9.12 12.35 -3.79
C SER A 28 -8.12 11.38 -3.15
N PRO A 29 -7.53 11.70 -1.99
CA PRO A 29 -6.70 10.75 -1.24
C PRO A 29 -7.45 9.45 -0.90
N ARG A 30 -8.77 9.53 -0.62
CA ARG A 30 -9.64 8.37 -0.40
C ARG A 30 -9.66 7.43 -1.60
N THR A 31 -9.99 7.96 -2.76
CA THR A 31 -10.10 7.15 -3.99
C THR A 31 -8.75 6.55 -4.36
N ALA A 32 -7.67 7.32 -4.26
CA ALA A 32 -6.31 6.83 -4.50
C ALA A 32 -5.94 5.69 -3.54
N ALA A 33 -6.28 5.80 -2.24
CA ALA A 33 -6.06 4.76 -1.25
C ALA A 33 -6.87 3.48 -1.55
N VAL A 34 -8.14 3.62 -1.91
CA VAL A 34 -9.00 2.46 -2.27
C VAL A 34 -8.44 1.74 -3.50
N ILE A 35 -8.05 2.47 -4.54
CA ILE A 35 -7.46 1.88 -5.75
C ILE A 35 -6.14 1.16 -5.39
N ASN A 36 -5.28 1.79 -4.61
CA ASN A 36 -4.01 1.20 -4.18
C ASN A 36 -4.22 -0.11 -3.41
N LEU A 37 -5.11 -0.10 -2.42
CA LEU A 37 -5.44 -1.28 -1.61
C LEU A 37 -6.14 -2.37 -2.44
N SER A 38 -6.95 -2.00 -3.44
CA SER A 38 -7.58 -2.96 -4.36
C SER A 38 -6.55 -3.67 -5.23
N ILE A 39 -5.51 -2.97 -5.68
CA ILE A 39 -4.38 -3.59 -6.40
C ILE A 39 -3.63 -4.55 -5.47
N ILE A 40 -3.32 -4.15 -4.23
CA ILE A 40 -2.67 -5.02 -3.24
C ILE A 40 -3.50 -6.28 -3.01
N LEU A 41 -4.82 -6.15 -2.85
CA LEU A 41 -5.73 -7.27 -2.69
C LEU A 41 -5.69 -8.22 -3.90
N ALA A 42 -5.80 -7.67 -5.11
CA ALA A 42 -5.77 -8.45 -6.34
C ALA A 42 -4.44 -9.22 -6.50
N MET A 43 -3.31 -8.55 -6.22
CA MET A 43 -1.99 -9.19 -6.28
C MET A 43 -1.83 -10.27 -5.19
N SER A 44 -2.35 -10.03 -3.98
CA SER A 44 -2.34 -11.02 -2.90
C SER A 44 -3.16 -12.27 -3.25
N LEU A 45 -4.35 -12.09 -3.79
CA LEU A 45 -5.20 -13.19 -4.26
C LEU A 45 -4.55 -13.95 -5.42
N ALA A 46 -3.96 -13.24 -6.38
CA ALA A 46 -3.23 -13.83 -7.48
C ALA A 46 -2.07 -14.71 -6.99
N MET A 47 -1.34 -14.27 -5.96
CA MET A 47 -0.26 -15.03 -5.34
C MET A 47 -0.75 -16.28 -4.61
N LEU A 48 -1.94 -16.26 -4.00
CA LEU A 48 -2.56 -17.43 -3.37
C LEU A 48 -3.02 -18.48 -4.40
N TRP A 49 -3.36 -18.03 -5.61
CA TRP A 49 -3.76 -18.92 -6.72
C TRP A 49 -2.56 -19.40 -7.55
N ALA A 50 -1.40 -18.79 -7.39
CA ALA A 50 -0.19 -19.15 -8.12
C ALA A 50 0.30 -20.53 -7.64
N GLY A 51 0.21 -21.54 -8.50
CA GLY A 51 0.92 -22.81 -8.33
C GLY A 51 2.45 -22.58 -8.50
N GLU A 52 3.25 -23.55 -8.03
CA GLU A 52 4.72 -23.45 -7.93
C GLU A 52 5.48 -23.13 -9.24
N ASN A 53 4.82 -23.12 -10.38
CA ASN A 53 5.45 -22.95 -11.71
C ASN A 53 5.18 -21.63 -12.41
N THR A 54 4.64 -20.60 -11.76
CA THR A 54 4.23 -19.35 -12.43
C THR A 54 5.17 -18.18 -12.12
N THR A 55 6.43 -18.26 -12.54
CA THR A 55 7.43 -17.20 -12.36
C THR A 55 6.95 -15.83 -12.88
N ALA A 56 6.22 -15.82 -14.00
CA ALA A 56 5.67 -14.57 -14.56
C ALA A 56 4.67 -13.89 -13.62
N LEU A 57 3.81 -14.66 -12.97
CA LEU A 57 2.84 -14.14 -12.00
C LEU A 57 3.52 -13.59 -10.76
N TYR A 58 4.58 -14.26 -10.26
CA TYR A 58 5.40 -13.76 -9.17
C TYR A 58 6.01 -12.38 -9.50
N VAL A 59 6.64 -12.26 -10.65
CA VAL A 59 7.26 -11.00 -11.08
C VAL A 59 6.21 -9.89 -11.20
N THR A 60 5.05 -10.19 -11.78
CA THR A 60 3.96 -9.22 -11.95
C THR A 60 3.38 -8.79 -10.60
N ALA A 61 3.12 -9.73 -9.70
CA ALA A 61 2.57 -9.43 -8.38
C ALA A 61 3.55 -8.58 -7.55
N PHE A 62 4.83 -8.93 -7.54
CA PHE A 62 5.85 -8.13 -6.86
C PHE A 62 5.99 -6.73 -7.46
N ALA A 63 5.95 -6.59 -8.79
CA ALA A 63 5.93 -5.28 -9.44
C ALA A 63 4.73 -4.44 -8.98
N GLY A 64 3.53 -5.06 -8.88
CA GLY A 64 2.33 -4.43 -8.34
C GLY A 64 2.47 -4.00 -6.88
N PHE A 65 3.03 -4.84 -6.01
CA PHE A 65 3.30 -4.47 -4.61
C PHE A 65 4.28 -3.30 -4.49
N TRP A 66 5.36 -3.29 -5.28
CA TRP A 66 6.32 -2.19 -5.28
C TRP A 66 5.72 -0.89 -5.81
N LEU A 67 4.88 -0.97 -6.84
CA LEU A 67 4.10 0.17 -7.35
C LEU A 67 3.20 0.75 -6.25
N CYS A 68 2.47 -0.12 -5.54
CA CYS A 68 1.58 0.27 -4.45
C CYS A 68 2.34 0.84 -3.25
N LEU A 69 3.52 0.31 -2.93
CA LEU A 69 4.39 0.85 -1.90
C LEU A 69 4.81 2.29 -2.23
N GLY A 70 5.22 2.55 -3.49
CA GLY A 70 5.48 3.90 -3.98
C GLY A 70 4.24 4.79 -3.90
N GLY A 71 3.09 4.25 -4.25
CA GLY A 71 1.80 4.93 -4.14
C GLY A 71 1.47 5.38 -2.73
N TRP A 72 1.67 4.53 -1.73
CA TRP A 72 1.46 4.88 -0.32
C TRP A 72 2.36 6.03 0.15
N LEU A 73 3.60 6.08 -0.33
CA LEU A 73 4.53 7.17 -0.01
C LEU A 73 4.09 8.53 -0.58
N ALA A 74 3.18 8.55 -1.55
CA ALA A 74 2.56 9.78 -2.06
C ALA A 74 1.18 10.05 -1.43
N ILE A 75 0.36 9.00 -1.24
CA ILE A 75 -1.00 9.14 -0.68
C ILE A 75 -0.95 9.57 0.79
N ALA A 76 -0.06 9.00 1.60
CA ALA A 76 -0.01 9.26 3.04
C ALA A 76 0.28 10.74 3.38
N PRO A 77 1.28 11.42 2.79
CA PRO A 77 1.48 12.85 3.01
C PRO A 77 0.31 13.69 2.48
N ALA A 78 -0.23 13.39 1.29
CA ALA A 78 -1.37 14.10 0.73
C ALA A 78 -2.62 13.97 1.61
N ALA A 79 -2.93 12.78 2.09
CA ALA A 79 -4.02 12.54 3.02
C ALA A 79 -3.81 13.29 4.34
N THR A 80 -2.59 13.23 4.92
CA THR A 80 -2.27 13.94 6.16
C THR A 80 -2.48 15.44 6.02
N ALA A 81 -2.04 16.04 4.93
CA ALA A 81 -2.23 17.46 4.66
C ALA A 81 -3.73 17.82 4.48
N THR A 82 -4.47 16.96 3.77
CA THR A 82 -5.90 17.20 3.48
C THR A 82 -6.77 17.07 4.72
N PHE A 83 -6.53 16.09 5.60
CA PHE A 83 -7.39 15.82 6.76
C PHE A 83 -6.99 16.62 8.00
N PHE A 84 -5.71 16.84 8.22
CA PHE A 84 -5.20 17.49 9.44
C PHE A 84 -4.71 18.92 9.21
N GLY A 85 -4.63 19.37 7.96
CA GLY A 85 -4.09 20.68 7.60
C GLY A 85 -2.58 20.79 7.79
N MET A 86 -2.04 21.97 7.45
CA MET A 86 -0.59 22.22 7.46
C MET A 86 -0.03 22.67 8.80
N ALA A 87 -0.87 23.14 9.74
CA ALA A 87 -0.41 23.75 11.00
C ALA A 87 0.46 22.82 11.86
N HIS A 88 0.13 21.52 11.89
CA HIS A 88 0.87 20.49 12.66
C HIS A 88 1.27 19.31 11.77
N TYR A 89 1.52 19.59 10.50
CA TYR A 89 1.79 18.55 9.48
C TYR A 89 2.92 17.60 9.90
N SER A 90 4.08 18.12 10.30
CA SER A 90 5.24 17.30 10.66
C SER A 90 4.96 16.32 11.79
N ARG A 91 4.21 16.75 12.81
CA ARG A 91 3.83 15.90 13.94
C ARG A 91 2.85 14.80 13.50
N ASN A 92 1.82 15.18 12.76
CA ASN A 92 0.79 14.26 12.30
C ASN A 92 1.36 13.23 11.31
N TYR A 93 2.18 13.68 10.37
CA TYR A 93 2.82 12.79 9.41
C TYR A 93 3.86 11.86 10.08
N GLY A 94 4.60 12.35 11.08
CA GLY A 94 5.49 11.51 11.89
C GLY A 94 4.76 10.35 12.56
N THR A 95 3.54 10.56 13.07
CA THR A 95 2.71 9.50 13.66
C THR A 95 2.27 8.48 12.59
N VAL A 96 1.87 8.94 11.42
CA VAL A 96 1.52 8.05 10.28
C VAL A 96 2.74 7.22 9.85
N PHE A 97 3.92 7.84 9.79
CA PHE A 97 5.14 7.16 9.39
C PHE A 97 5.64 6.16 10.45
N PHE A 98 5.40 6.44 11.72
CA PHE A 98 5.66 5.49 12.81
C PHE A 98 4.79 4.22 12.67
N ALA A 99 3.50 4.38 12.33
CA ALA A 99 2.62 3.24 12.06
C ALA A 99 3.10 2.40 10.88
N TYR A 100 3.66 3.03 9.83
CA TYR A 100 4.30 2.35 8.71
C TYR A 100 5.50 1.50 9.17
N GLY A 101 6.36 2.04 10.04
CA GLY A 101 7.50 1.32 10.61
C GLY A 101 7.08 0.09 11.43
N LEU A 102 6.05 0.22 12.28
CA LEU A 102 5.46 -0.91 13.01
C LEU A 102 4.90 -1.96 12.07
N GLY A 103 4.20 -1.56 11.01
CA GLY A 103 3.67 -2.46 9.98
C GLY A 103 4.77 -3.26 9.29
N ALA A 104 5.92 -2.65 9.01
CA ALA A 104 7.07 -3.32 8.40
C ALA A 104 7.66 -4.41 9.33
N ILE A 105 7.78 -4.13 10.61
CA ILE A 105 8.27 -5.09 11.62
C ILE A 105 7.29 -6.27 11.73
N LEU A 106 6.00 -5.99 11.92
CA LEU A 106 4.96 -7.02 12.02
C LEU A 106 4.86 -7.86 10.76
N GLY A 107 4.96 -7.25 9.58
CA GLY A 107 4.96 -7.94 8.30
C GLY A 107 6.14 -8.91 8.17
N GLY A 108 7.33 -8.51 8.62
CA GLY A 108 8.51 -9.38 8.66
C GLY A 108 8.31 -10.60 9.56
N ILE A 109 7.77 -10.39 10.77
CA ILE A 109 7.47 -11.46 11.73
C ILE A 109 6.42 -12.43 11.16
N ILE A 110 5.32 -11.91 10.63
CA ILE A 110 4.24 -12.72 10.04
C ILE A 110 4.76 -13.55 8.87
N SER A 111 5.59 -12.97 8.00
CA SER A 111 6.17 -13.68 6.85
C SER A 111 7.15 -14.77 7.28
N GLY A 112 7.94 -14.53 8.34
CA GLY A 112 8.82 -15.55 8.93
C GLY A 112 8.04 -16.73 9.48
N HIS A 113 7.04 -16.48 10.32
CA HIS A 113 6.19 -17.53 10.89
C HIS A 113 5.37 -18.30 9.84
N ALA A 114 4.90 -17.61 8.79
CA ALA A 114 4.22 -18.28 7.70
C ALA A 114 5.09 -19.36 7.04
N LYS A 115 6.38 -19.08 6.84
CA LYS A 115 7.33 -20.06 6.33
C LYS A 115 7.58 -21.22 7.33
N ASP A 116 7.76 -20.88 8.61
CA ASP A 116 8.10 -21.87 9.63
C ASP A 116 6.95 -22.85 9.88
N TRP A 117 5.70 -22.38 9.88
CA TRP A 117 4.53 -23.21 10.18
C TRP A 117 3.92 -23.91 8.97
N PHE A 118 3.94 -23.27 7.81
CA PHE A 118 3.27 -23.77 6.59
C PHE A 118 4.27 -24.22 5.50
N GLY A 119 5.57 -24.05 5.73
CA GLY A 119 6.62 -24.45 4.78
C GLY A 119 6.70 -23.57 3.51
N SER A 120 5.83 -22.55 3.37
CA SER A 120 5.79 -21.68 2.19
C SER A 120 5.52 -20.24 2.57
N TYR A 121 6.21 -19.32 1.87
CA TYR A 121 5.93 -17.88 1.96
C TYR A 121 4.58 -17.47 1.35
N THR A 122 3.96 -18.33 0.55
CA THR A 122 2.67 -18.03 -0.09
C THR A 122 1.59 -17.73 0.93
N TYR A 123 1.60 -18.40 2.07
CA TYR A 123 0.64 -18.15 3.15
C TYR A 123 0.75 -16.78 3.81
N ALA A 124 1.87 -16.06 3.64
CA ALA A 124 1.99 -14.67 4.10
C ALA A 124 1.06 -13.70 3.33
N PHE A 125 0.59 -14.08 2.14
CA PHE A 125 -0.36 -13.27 1.39
C PHE A 125 -1.80 -13.36 1.91
N VAL A 126 -2.16 -14.35 2.73
CA VAL A 126 -3.46 -14.44 3.40
C VAL A 126 -3.68 -13.24 4.33
N PRO A 127 -2.83 -12.99 5.35
CA PRO A 127 -3.00 -11.81 6.20
C PRO A 127 -2.88 -10.51 5.42
N THR A 128 -2.07 -10.45 4.35
CA THR A 128 -1.97 -9.26 3.50
C THR A 128 -3.30 -8.97 2.79
N ALA A 129 -3.96 -9.99 2.24
CA ALA A 129 -5.28 -9.84 1.61
C ALA A 129 -6.35 -9.40 2.62
N VAL A 130 -6.36 -9.98 3.82
CA VAL A 130 -7.30 -9.57 4.90
C VAL A 130 -7.07 -8.12 5.31
N LEU A 131 -5.82 -7.72 5.52
CA LEU A 131 -5.47 -6.34 5.87
C LEU A 131 -5.83 -5.35 4.74
N ALA A 132 -5.68 -5.75 3.48
CA ALA A 132 -6.10 -4.92 2.35
C ALA A 132 -7.62 -4.72 2.33
N LEU A 133 -8.42 -5.77 2.58
CA LEU A 133 -9.87 -5.67 2.71
C LEU A 133 -10.29 -4.76 3.87
N VAL A 134 -9.69 -4.94 5.03
CA VAL A 134 -9.93 -4.07 6.20
C VAL A 134 -9.55 -2.63 5.89
N GLY A 135 -8.40 -2.42 5.24
CA GLY A 135 -7.95 -1.10 4.80
C GLY A 135 -8.91 -0.43 3.81
N ILE A 136 -9.47 -1.18 2.85
CA ILE A 136 -10.50 -0.69 1.92
C ILE A 136 -11.75 -0.26 2.70
N ALA A 137 -12.22 -1.10 3.63
CA ALA A 137 -13.39 -0.77 4.46
C ALA A 137 -13.16 0.50 5.28
N ILE A 138 -12.00 0.62 5.93
CA ILE A 138 -11.61 1.83 6.68
C ILE A 138 -11.54 3.04 5.74
N ALA A 139 -10.93 2.91 4.57
CA ALA A 139 -10.82 4.01 3.61
C ALA A 139 -12.20 4.48 3.13
N ILE A 140 -13.14 3.57 2.91
CA ILE A 140 -14.50 3.89 2.50
C ILE A 140 -15.30 4.57 3.63
N VAL A 141 -15.16 4.11 4.86
CA VAL A 141 -15.96 4.59 5.99
C VAL A 141 -15.39 5.89 6.58
N PHE A 142 -14.08 5.95 6.77
CA PHE A 142 -13.44 7.04 7.53
C PHE A 142 -12.77 8.12 6.69
N LEU A 143 -12.33 7.80 5.45
CA LEU A 143 -11.76 8.80 4.56
C LEU A 143 -12.84 9.49 3.71
N ASP A 144 -13.98 9.81 4.29
CA ASP A 144 -14.97 10.63 3.61
C ASP A 144 -14.43 12.06 3.47
N ARG A 145 -14.81 12.76 2.39
CA ARG A 145 -14.35 14.13 2.16
C ARG A 145 -14.62 14.94 3.42
N PRO A 146 -13.65 15.70 3.94
CA PRO A 146 -13.97 16.74 4.90
C PRO A 146 -14.94 17.69 4.19
N GLY A 147 -16.19 17.54 4.54
CA GLY A 147 -17.24 18.36 3.97
C GLY A 147 -16.89 19.83 4.12
N GLY A 148 -16.89 20.57 3.02
CA GLY A 148 -17.00 21.99 2.78
C GLY A 148 -16.87 23.03 3.90
N ARG A 149 -15.93 22.89 4.83
CA ARG A 149 -15.80 23.78 5.99
C ARG A 149 -14.58 24.71 5.97
N GLN A 150 -13.87 24.82 4.85
CA GLN A 150 -12.76 25.76 4.72
C GLN A 150 -12.80 26.61 3.43
N ALA A 151 -13.98 26.88 2.92
CA ALA A 151 -14.18 27.97 1.96
C ALA A 151 -14.68 29.23 2.71
N GLY A 152 -13.85 29.79 3.59
CA GLY A 152 -14.25 31.01 4.30
C GLY A 152 -13.39 31.33 5.52
N ARG A 153 -12.09 31.60 5.32
CA ARG A 153 -11.32 32.58 6.14
C ARG A 153 -10.03 32.88 5.44
#